data_dd80ad79bb1bceb08a83d61ae5809776
#
_entry.id   dd80ad79bb1bceb08a83d61ae5809776
#
_cell.length_a   1.000
_cell.length_b   1.000
_cell.length_c   1.000
_cell.angle_alpha   90.00
_cell.angle_beta   90.00
_cell.angle_gamma   90.00
#
_symmetry.space_group_name_H-M   'P 1'
#
loop_
_entity.id
_entity.type
_entity.pdbx_description
1 polymer ?
#
loop_
_entity_poly.entity_id
_entity_poly.type
_entity_poly.pdbx_seq_one_letter_code
_entity_poly.pdbx_strand_id
1 'polypeptide(L)'
;MSPFHKFTINTISKKLNKININVSISHQKPFPKSLSSLLSRYRFKKRFVNILPNGSIQGGYARIIISLIDFSFIRSLVADCYSPYGPPCYDPTSLFLLDLFRYIDGYQDMSQFLTSLHDEERGRAYRSYAGISIEHIPSEGTFSNFRSRLGERLYNEIFHMLVGIFHKLEMISFKILTHDGTLYPTWARYKGCTYFCYQCACISVSDVIGKVRNRILYRLNNLSNNNMGSEVRVYTECPSERFPEDVKKPKIELFAFKLAFADSELSEEQRNTAILFGVEEELAKQHLCIQTIRSNVFDINPDDGSVSIRCPRLPKDTDARIGVRRDPKNPDRKQKIFGYNAVLSTSVEIHLGIELPVAITNIAGNADEGSQIINNKEQIHNHHKAQVKVDIADAKYDIINNYEYIRGKGSIPIIDYNPRNEDLSKEALRNRGYDQKGWPFAPCGLLTRPNGFDHKHQRLTFCCFKQCLKLRHKALQDLQARYNIAQCPHIKNQTGYTKHMYVKEHPRLVNEITRGTKRFQTIKKLRSASERSNSTMKEDLKILDKPKVLKGSRANILAQMAAIVLLVKRAFSFIIRITNQFRKLFNSNDHTIKKRLKPPFIPKSIRNVIQLE
;
A
#
# COMPACT_ATOMS: atom_id res chain seq x y z
N MET A 1 -6.13 -32.40 17.39
CA MET A 1 -5.13 -31.52 16.72
C MET A 1 -4.92 -32.05 15.32
N SER A 2 -5.01 -31.20 14.27
CA SER A 2 -4.67 -31.65 12.93
C SER A 2 -3.16 -31.97 12.87
N PRO A 3 -2.72 -32.91 12.03
CA PRO A 3 -1.30 -33.22 11.89
C PRO A 3 -0.45 -32.00 11.55
N PHE A 4 -0.98 -31.08 10.78
CA PHE A 4 -0.35 -29.80 10.40
C PHE A 4 -0.08 -28.88 11.59
N HIS A 5 -1.04 -28.76 12.51
CA HIS A 5 -0.87 -27.90 13.69
C HIS A 5 0.22 -28.43 14.63
N LYS A 6 0.29 -29.76 14.82
CA LYS A 6 1.35 -30.41 15.58
C LYS A 6 2.73 -30.23 14.91
N PHE A 7 2.79 -30.34 13.58
CA PHE A 7 4.03 -30.23 12.83
C PHE A 7 4.60 -28.82 12.90
N THR A 8 3.80 -27.78 12.63
CA THR A 8 4.24 -26.37 12.69
C THR A 8 4.69 -25.97 14.09
N ILE A 9 3.93 -26.36 15.13
CA ILE A 9 4.29 -26.09 16.53
C ILE A 9 5.58 -26.82 16.89
N ASN A 10 5.73 -28.09 16.51
CA ASN A 10 6.95 -28.85 16.76
C ASN A 10 8.15 -28.27 16.01
N THR A 11 7.98 -27.80 14.78
CA THR A 11 9.05 -27.17 14.00
C THR A 11 9.48 -25.86 14.63
N ILE A 12 8.54 -25.01 15.03
CA ILE A 12 8.82 -23.74 15.73
C ILE A 12 9.44 -24.04 17.10
N SER A 13 8.89 -24.98 17.88
CA SER A 13 9.45 -25.35 19.19
C SER A 13 10.85 -25.94 19.11
N LYS A 14 11.13 -26.82 18.14
CA LYS A 14 12.49 -27.35 17.91
C LYS A 14 13.48 -26.26 17.53
N LYS A 15 13.06 -25.28 16.73
CA LYS A 15 13.90 -24.12 16.38
C LYS A 15 14.09 -23.19 17.57
N LEU A 16 13.05 -22.94 18.35
CA LEU A 16 13.14 -22.13 19.59
C LEU A 16 14.04 -22.78 20.63
N ASN A 17 13.98 -24.12 20.78
CA ASN A 17 14.85 -24.87 21.71
C ASN A 17 16.31 -24.95 21.24
N LYS A 18 16.58 -24.84 19.94
CA LYS A 18 17.94 -24.71 19.37
C LYS A 18 18.51 -23.30 19.47
N ILE A 19 17.66 -22.32 19.74
CA ILE A 19 18.09 -20.95 20.01
C ILE A 19 18.56 -20.91 21.45
N ASN A 20 19.79 -21.32 21.67
CA ASN A 20 20.47 -21.10 22.92
C ASN A 20 20.44 -19.58 23.18
N ILE A 21 19.93 -19.17 24.32
CA ILE A 21 19.62 -17.76 24.69
C ILE A 21 20.91 -16.88 24.75
N ASN A 22 22.07 -17.47 24.51
CA ASN A 22 23.30 -16.75 24.19
C ASN A 22 23.18 -16.15 22.77
N VAL A 23 22.50 -15.03 22.70
CA VAL A 23 22.25 -14.29 21.48
C VAL A 23 23.58 -13.85 20.88
N SER A 24 24.15 -14.65 20.00
CA SER A 24 25.11 -14.10 19.06
C SER A 24 24.32 -13.20 18.13
N ILE A 25 24.61 -11.89 18.17
CA ILE A 25 23.99 -10.94 17.23
C ILE A 25 24.34 -11.39 15.83
N SER A 26 23.34 -11.77 15.06
CA SER A 26 23.51 -12.42 13.76
C SER A 26 24.33 -11.60 12.76
N HIS A 27 24.29 -10.26 12.88
CA HIS A 27 25.12 -9.35 12.07
C HIS A 27 26.60 -9.32 12.45
N GLN A 28 27.02 -10.01 13.53
CA GLN A 28 28.44 -10.22 13.88
C GLN A 28 29.03 -11.44 13.18
N LYS A 29 28.22 -12.28 12.55
CA LYS A 29 28.75 -13.40 11.78
C LYS A 29 29.67 -12.90 10.68
N PRO A 30 30.83 -13.51 10.49
CA PRO A 30 31.72 -13.14 9.40
C PRO A 30 30.97 -13.36 8.08
N PHE A 31 31.19 -12.46 7.12
CA PHE A 31 30.65 -12.63 5.78
C PHE A 31 31.09 -13.97 5.17
N PRO A 32 30.25 -14.64 4.39
CA PRO A 32 30.68 -15.78 3.60
C PRO A 32 31.94 -15.42 2.80
N LYS A 33 32.94 -16.31 2.78
CA LYS A 33 34.21 -16.03 2.13
C LYS A 33 34.08 -15.58 0.65
N SER A 34 33.06 -16.06 -0.05
CA SER A 34 32.74 -15.67 -1.44
C SER A 34 32.29 -14.20 -1.57
N LEU A 35 31.73 -13.61 -0.53
CA LEU A 35 31.32 -12.22 -0.47
C LEU A 35 32.39 -11.32 0.18
N SER A 36 33.35 -11.92 0.92
CA SER A 36 34.38 -11.18 1.62
C SER A 36 35.28 -10.36 0.69
N SER A 37 35.52 -10.83 -0.54
CA SER A 37 36.30 -10.11 -1.55
C SER A 37 35.57 -8.89 -2.11
N LEU A 38 34.27 -8.96 -2.27
CA LEU A 38 33.43 -7.83 -2.67
C LEU A 38 33.20 -6.86 -1.50
N LEU A 39 32.96 -7.39 -0.32
CA LEU A 39 32.64 -6.62 0.88
C LEU A 39 33.88 -6.11 1.63
N SER A 40 35.08 -6.62 1.35
CA SER A 40 36.34 -6.01 1.80
C SER A 40 36.53 -4.62 1.15
N ARG A 41 35.87 -4.36 0.02
CA ARG A 41 35.81 -3.05 -0.61
C ARG A 41 34.87 -2.09 0.12
N TYR A 42 33.84 -2.58 0.81
CA TYR A 42 32.90 -1.75 1.56
C TYR A 42 33.37 -1.57 2.99
N ARG A 43 33.84 -0.38 3.29
CA ARG A 43 34.30 0.00 4.64
C ARG A 43 33.12 0.28 5.55
N PHE A 44 32.32 -0.73 5.89
CA PHE A 44 31.34 -0.57 6.95
C PHE A 44 32.06 -0.23 8.23
N LYS A 45 31.63 0.82 8.93
CA LYS A 45 32.17 1.15 10.24
C LYS A 45 31.91 -0.03 11.19
N LYS A 46 32.93 -0.83 11.47
CA LYS A 46 32.90 -1.89 12.48
C LYS A 46 32.91 -1.24 13.86
N ARG A 47 31.82 -0.63 14.26
CA ARG A 47 31.67 -0.06 15.59
C ARG A 47 30.63 -0.85 16.35
N PHE A 48 30.79 -2.16 16.33
CA PHE A 48 29.97 -3.06 17.11
C PHE A 48 30.48 -3.05 18.54
N VAL A 49 29.63 -2.64 19.43
CA VAL A 49 29.84 -2.90 20.84
C VAL A 49 29.50 -4.39 21.03
N ASN A 50 30.49 -5.21 21.31
CA ASN A 50 30.32 -6.59 21.78
C ASN A 50 29.71 -6.58 23.18
N ILE A 51 28.56 -5.97 23.36
CA ILE A 51 27.88 -5.92 24.63
C ILE A 51 26.55 -6.63 24.45
N LEU A 52 26.61 -7.93 24.58
CA LEU A 52 25.51 -8.62 25.20
C LEU A 52 25.91 -8.85 26.64
N PRO A 53 25.42 -8.03 27.57
CA PRO A 53 25.59 -8.36 28.96
C PRO A 53 24.83 -9.65 29.20
N ASN A 54 25.48 -10.57 29.90
CA ASN A 54 24.90 -11.79 30.37
C ASN A 54 23.52 -11.52 30.97
N GLY A 55 22.47 -11.90 30.29
CA GLY A 55 21.12 -12.09 30.81
C GLY A 55 20.27 -10.86 31.16
N SER A 56 20.78 -9.63 31.21
CA SER A 56 20.11 -8.52 31.87
C SER A 56 19.47 -7.43 30.99
N ILE A 57 19.61 -7.46 29.65
CA ILE A 57 18.91 -6.49 28.81
C ILE A 57 17.50 -6.99 28.54
N GLN A 58 16.53 -6.34 29.16
CA GLN A 58 15.12 -6.50 28.83
C GLN A 58 14.87 -5.80 27.49
N GLY A 59 14.94 -6.55 26.39
CA GLY A 59 14.85 -6.00 25.04
C GLY A 59 13.50 -6.19 24.36
N GLY A 60 12.49 -6.69 25.07
CA GLY A 60 11.16 -6.87 24.51
C GLY A 60 11.17 -7.58 23.15
N TYR A 61 10.47 -7.00 22.17
CA TYR A 61 10.39 -7.52 20.78
C TYR A 61 11.75 -7.51 20.07
N ALA A 62 12.59 -6.49 20.28
CA ALA A 62 13.87 -6.35 19.61
C ALA A 62 14.78 -7.56 19.86
N ARG A 63 14.86 -8.03 21.12
CA ARG A 63 15.63 -9.23 21.49
C ARG A 63 15.15 -10.47 20.75
N ILE A 64 13.83 -10.68 20.71
CA ILE A 64 13.25 -11.87 20.09
C ILE A 64 13.48 -11.84 18.58
N ILE A 65 13.29 -10.69 17.94
CA ILE A 65 13.51 -10.50 16.50
C ILE A 65 14.91 -10.94 16.12
N ILE A 66 15.93 -10.42 16.80
CA ILE A 66 17.33 -10.71 16.48
C ILE A 66 17.72 -12.15 16.78
N SER A 67 17.12 -12.76 17.82
CA SER A 67 17.41 -14.17 18.12
C SER A 67 16.81 -15.16 17.12
N LEU A 68 15.78 -14.76 16.37
CA LEU A 68 15.08 -15.62 15.44
C LEU A 68 15.42 -15.39 13.96
N ILE A 69 15.74 -14.16 13.59
CA ILE A 69 16.06 -13.79 12.21
C ILE A 69 17.49 -13.30 12.12
N ASP A 70 18.26 -13.88 11.21
CA ASP A 70 19.55 -13.37 10.79
C ASP A 70 19.35 -12.30 9.69
N PHE A 71 19.54 -11.05 10.02
CA PHE A 71 19.42 -9.93 9.10
C PHE A 71 20.69 -9.65 8.28
N SER A 72 21.74 -10.46 8.41
CA SER A 72 23.00 -10.26 7.68
C SER A 72 22.82 -10.32 6.16
N PHE A 73 21.74 -10.93 5.67
CA PHE A 73 21.40 -10.95 4.24
C PHE A 73 21.23 -9.55 3.65
N ILE A 74 20.86 -8.54 4.46
CA ILE A 74 20.73 -7.16 4.01
C ILE A 74 22.04 -6.64 3.45
N ARG A 75 23.18 -6.97 4.07
CA ARG A 75 24.48 -6.52 3.59
C ARG A 75 24.77 -7.00 2.16
N SER A 76 24.49 -8.27 1.91
CA SER A 76 24.68 -8.84 0.57
C SER A 76 23.77 -8.20 -0.45
N LEU A 77 22.52 -7.97 -0.06
CA LEU A 77 21.49 -7.39 -0.93
C LEU A 77 21.78 -5.95 -1.35
N VAL A 78 22.40 -5.17 -0.46
CA VAL A 78 22.64 -3.74 -0.68
C VAL A 78 24.08 -3.41 -1.07
N ALA A 79 24.94 -4.43 -1.21
CA ALA A 79 26.37 -4.25 -1.44
C ALA A 79 26.67 -3.31 -2.62
N ASP A 80 25.98 -3.50 -3.74
CA ASP A 80 26.17 -2.73 -4.97
C ASP A 80 25.71 -1.25 -4.85
N CYS A 81 24.97 -0.91 -3.81
CA CYS A 81 24.54 0.47 -3.54
C CYS A 81 25.62 1.30 -2.83
N TYR A 82 26.75 0.70 -2.44
CA TYR A 82 27.81 1.37 -1.69
C TYR A 82 29.10 1.45 -2.50
N SER A 83 29.68 2.66 -2.55
CA SER A 83 30.98 2.86 -3.20
C SER A 83 32.09 2.16 -2.42
N PRO A 84 33.07 1.53 -3.12
CA PRO A 84 34.28 1.01 -2.49
C PRO A 84 35.22 2.11 -2.01
N TYR A 85 35.00 3.35 -2.45
CA TYR A 85 35.80 4.51 -2.12
C TYR A 85 35.07 5.44 -1.15
N GLY A 86 35.85 6.22 -0.38
CA GLY A 86 35.31 7.22 0.54
C GLY A 86 35.33 6.80 2.01
N PRO A 87 34.76 7.62 2.90
CA PRO A 87 34.76 7.35 4.32
C PRO A 87 33.88 6.13 4.67
N PRO A 88 34.21 5.38 5.73
CA PRO A 88 33.44 4.20 6.14
C PRO A 88 31.99 4.58 6.46
N CYS A 89 31.02 3.87 5.89
CA CYS A 89 29.59 4.05 6.18
C CYS A 89 29.11 3.22 7.39
N TYR A 90 27.94 3.55 7.91
CA TYR A 90 27.26 2.70 8.89
C TYR A 90 26.86 1.35 8.24
N ASP A 91 26.86 0.30 9.05
CA ASP A 91 26.35 -1.00 8.62
C ASP A 91 24.88 -0.91 8.18
N PRO A 92 24.52 -1.29 6.95
CA PRO A 92 23.16 -1.27 6.47
C PRO A 92 22.19 -2.06 7.36
N THR A 93 22.64 -3.19 7.90
CA THR A 93 21.83 -4.02 8.80
C THR A 93 21.50 -3.26 10.09
N SER A 94 22.48 -2.53 10.65
CA SER A 94 22.26 -1.71 11.85
C SER A 94 21.24 -0.60 11.60
N LEU A 95 21.34 0.09 10.46
CA LEU A 95 20.38 1.15 10.10
C LEU A 95 18.98 0.59 9.88
N PHE A 96 18.87 -0.56 9.20
CA PHE A 96 17.59 -1.22 9.00
C PHE A 96 16.94 -1.66 10.31
N LEU A 97 17.72 -2.27 11.21
CA LEU A 97 17.22 -2.71 12.51
C LEU A 97 16.75 -1.54 13.38
N LEU A 98 17.50 -0.44 13.42
CA LEU A 98 17.06 0.75 14.15
C LEU A 98 15.76 1.31 13.58
N ASP A 99 15.62 1.36 12.25
CA ASP A 99 14.39 1.83 11.62
C ASP A 99 13.21 0.87 11.89
N LEU A 100 13.46 -0.44 11.90
CA LEU A 100 12.48 -1.46 12.27
C LEU A 100 12.02 -1.29 13.73
N PHE A 101 12.97 -1.16 14.67
CA PHE A 101 12.67 -0.99 16.10
C PHE A 101 11.87 0.27 16.35
N ARG A 102 12.26 1.37 15.71
CA ARG A 102 11.55 2.64 15.78
C ARG A 102 10.03 2.48 15.53
N TYR A 103 9.68 1.82 14.44
CA TYR A 103 8.27 1.63 14.08
C TYR A 103 7.55 0.58 14.93
N ILE A 104 8.23 -0.49 15.36
CA ILE A 104 7.62 -1.50 16.23
C ILE A 104 7.20 -0.90 17.57
N ASP A 105 8.01 0.01 18.11
CA ASP A 105 7.77 0.65 19.41
C ASP A 105 6.99 1.98 19.27
N GLY A 106 6.51 2.31 18.05
CA GLY A 106 5.56 3.39 17.82
C GLY A 106 6.16 4.80 17.72
N TYR A 107 7.48 4.95 17.61
CA TYR A 107 8.11 6.23 17.35
C TYR A 107 7.82 6.72 15.94
N GLN A 108 6.95 7.69 15.79
CA GLN A 108 6.64 8.29 14.49
C GLN A 108 7.72 9.26 14.03
N ASP A 109 8.28 10.01 14.95
CA ASP A 109 9.31 10.99 14.68
C ASP A 109 10.70 10.36 14.81
N MET A 110 11.54 10.56 13.78
CA MET A 110 12.93 10.08 13.79
C MET A 110 13.74 10.81 14.86
N SER A 111 13.53 12.10 15.02
CA SER A 111 14.25 12.91 16.02
C SER A 111 14.00 12.39 17.43
N GLN A 112 12.73 12.10 17.79
CA GLN A 112 12.40 11.54 19.10
C GLN A 112 13.05 10.17 19.33
N PHE A 113 13.06 9.31 18.29
CA PHE A 113 13.73 8.02 18.38
C PHE A 113 15.23 8.17 18.56
N LEU A 114 15.89 9.06 17.80
CA LEU A 114 17.33 9.31 17.93
C LEU A 114 17.68 9.89 19.30
N THR A 115 16.86 10.78 19.84
CA THR A 115 17.04 11.27 21.23
C THR A 115 16.96 10.11 22.22
N SER A 116 16.02 9.17 22.04
CA SER A 116 15.94 7.99 22.91
C SER A 116 17.16 7.07 22.81
N LEU A 117 17.87 7.07 21.68
CA LEU A 117 19.12 6.30 21.54
C LEU A 117 20.28 6.87 22.37
N HIS A 118 20.26 8.15 22.73
CA HIS A 118 21.24 8.75 23.62
C HIS A 118 21.01 8.42 25.10
N ASP A 119 19.79 7.98 25.45
CA ASP A 119 19.48 7.55 26.81
C ASP A 119 20.19 6.24 27.14
N GLU A 120 20.86 6.19 28.30
CA GLU A 120 21.65 5.04 28.69
C GLU A 120 20.79 3.79 28.97
N GLU A 121 19.61 3.96 29.54
CA GLU A 121 18.73 2.85 29.88
C GLU A 121 17.85 2.45 28.72
N ARG A 122 17.07 3.38 28.16
CA ARG A 122 16.11 3.12 27.08
C ARG A 122 16.79 2.79 25.76
N GLY A 123 17.81 3.57 25.39
CA GLY A 123 18.55 3.41 24.14
C GLY A 123 19.49 2.21 24.12
N ARG A 124 19.92 1.73 25.29
CA ARG A 124 20.91 0.66 25.41
C ARG A 124 20.50 -0.62 24.68
N ALA A 125 19.24 -1.03 24.81
CA ALA A 125 18.74 -2.24 24.14
C ALA A 125 18.78 -2.10 22.61
N TYR A 126 18.28 -0.98 22.07
CA TYR A 126 18.29 -0.73 20.62
C TYR A 126 19.71 -0.65 20.06
N ARG A 127 20.60 0.10 20.74
CA ARG A 127 22.00 0.21 20.34
C ARG A 127 22.70 -1.14 20.35
N SER A 128 22.54 -1.92 21.41
CA SER A 128 23.16 -3.24 21.55
C SER A 128 22.68 -4.20 20.46
N TYR A 129 21.37 -4.26 20.21
CA TYR A 129 20.82 -5.16 19.19
C TYR A 129 21.10 -4.70 17.76
N ALA A 130 21.22 -3.40 17.52
CA ALA A 130 21.64 -2.87 16.23
C ALA A 130 23.17 -2.86 16.04
N GLY A 131 23.96 -3.08 17.11
CA GLY A 131 25.41 -3.04 17.06
C GLY A 131 25.97 -1.62 16.90
N ILE A 132 25.37 -0.63 17.56
CA ILE A 132 25.76 0.79 17.51
C ILE A 132 26.24 1.23 18.89
N SER A 133 27.36 1.96 18.95
CA SER A 133 27.82 2.59 20.20
C SER A 133 27.11 3.93 20.43
N ILE A 134 27.07 4.38 21.70
CA ILE A 134 26.46 5.65 22.07
C ILE A 134 27.18 6.87 21.45
N GLU A 135 28.47 6.75 21.20
CA GLU A 135 29.30 7.82 20.60
C GLU A 135 29.05 7.96 19.09
N HIS A 136 28.40 6.98 18.49
CA HIS A 136 28.22 6.90 17.02
C HIS A 136 26.78 6.62 16.63
N ILE A 137 25.83 7.36 17.20
CA ILE A 137 24.44 7.31 16.81
C ILE A 137 24.26 7.96 15.43
N PRO A 138 23.62 7.28 14.47
CA PRO A 138 23.39 7.86 13.14
C PRO A 138 22.49 9.09 13.18
N SER A 139 22.76 10.08 12.34
CA SER A 139 21.89 11.25 12.20
C SER A 139 20.63 10.93 11.38
N GLU A 140 19.63 11.80 11.44
CA GLU A 140 18.41 11.73 10.63
C GLU A 140 18.71 11.71 9.12
N GLY A 141 19.69 12.52 8.68
CA GLY A 141 20.21 12.53 7.31
C GLY A 141 20.78 11.18 6.89
N THR A 142 21.45 10.46 7.80
CA THR A 142 21.98 9.12 7.54
C THR A 142 20.85 8.13 7.19
N PHE A 143 19.73 8.16 7.91
CA PHE A 143 18.58 7.31 7.61
C PHE A 143 17.89 7.72 6.30
N SER A 144 17.78 9.01 6.02
CA SER A 144 17.22 9.50 4.76
C SER A 144 18.05 9.02 3.56
N ASN A 145 19.38 9.17 3.64
CA ASN A 145 20.32 8.70 2.62
C ASN A 145 20.30 7.17 2.47
N PHE A 146 20.21 6.45 3.60
CA PHE A 146 20.09 4.99 3.59
C PHE A 146 18.83 4.54 2.83
N ARG A 147 17.66 5.09 3.14
CA ARG A 147 16.42 4.76 2.45
C ARG A 147 16.45 5.12 0.96
N SER A 148 16.97 6.29 0.62
CA SER A 148 17.10 6.73 -0.76
C SER A 148 18.05 5.85 -1.56
N ARG A 149 19.12 5.36 -0.93
CA ARG A 149 20.13 4.47 -1.54
C ARG A 149 19.56 3.09 -1.82
N LEU A 150 18.78 2.51 -0.91
CA LEU A 150 18.11 1.23 -1.13
C LEU A 150 17.02 1.34 -2.19
N GLY A 151 16.23 2.40 -2.15
CA GLY A 151 15.07 2.59 -3.03
C GLY A 151 13.98 1.53 -2.83
N GLU A 152 12.91 1.64 -3.60
CA GLU A 152 11.72 0.77 -3.48
C GLU A 152 12.03 -0.69 -3.74
N ARG A 153 12.87 -0.97 -4.75
CA ARG A 153 13.18 -2.35 -5.18
C ARG A 153 13.80 -3.17 -4.06
N LEU A 154 14.81 -2.63 -3.38
CA LEU A 154 15.49 -3.39 -2.33
C LEU A 154 14.65 -3.53 -1.06
N TYR A 155 13.80 -2.54 -0.73
CA TYR A 155 12.83 -2.71 0.35
C TYR A 155 11.81 -3.81 0.04
N ASN A 156 11.36 -3.92 -1.22
CA ASN A 156 10.49 -5.01 -1.66
C ASN A 156 11.20 -6.38 -1.54
N GLU A 157 12.46 -6.46 -1.96
CA GLU A 157 13.26 -7.69 -1.79
C GLU A 157 13.41 -8.08 -0.32
N ILE A 158 13.72 -7.13 0.57
CA ILE A 158 13.81 -7.39 2.02
C ILE A 158 12.47 -7.92 2.54
N PHE A 159 11.35 -7.31 2.13
CA PHE A 159 10.03 -7.76 2.52
C PHE A 159 9.77 -9.21 2.09
N HIS A 160 10.02 -9.53 0.82
CA HIS A 160 9.81 -10.88 0.32
C HIS A 160 10.79 -11.90 0.90
N MET A 161 12.03 -11.53 1.22
CA MET A 161 12.93 -12.41 1.96
C MET A 161 12.39 -12.76 3.34
N LEU A 162 11.83 -11.79 4.07
CA LEU A 162 11.19 -12.03 5.36
C LEU A 162 9.94 -12.90 5.22
N VAL A 163 9.10 -12.64 4.23
CA VAL A 163 7.94 -13.51 3.91
C VAL A 163 8.40 -14.94 3.64
N GLY A 164 9.48 -15.11 2.87
CA GLY A 164 10.09 -16.43 2.60
C GLY A 164 10.59 -17.14 3.85
N ILE A 165 11.17 -16.41 4.82
CA ILE A 165 11.58 -16.96 6.12
C ILE A 165 10.36 -17.51 6.87
N PHE A 166 9.28 -16.72 6.96
CA PHE A 166 8.05 -17.15 7.65
C PHE A 166 7.30 -18.25 6.89
N HIS A 167 7.41 -18.30 5.56
CA HIS A 167 6.92 -19.41 4.77
C HIS A 167 7.68 -20.71 5.08
N LYS A 168 9.02 -20.67 5.14
CA LYS A 168 9.86 -21.82 5.56
C LYS A 168 9.60 -22.26 7.00
N LEU A 169 9.08 -21.38 7.85
CA LEU A 169 8.65 -21.69 9.20
C LEU A 169 7.20 -22.21 9.26
N GLU A 170 6.56 -22.40 8.12
CA GLU A 170 5.17 -22.85 7.96
C GLU A 170 4.14 -21.91 8.62
N MET A 171 4.53 -20.65 8.83
CA MET A 171 3.64 -19.61 9.34
C MET A 171 2.84 -18.93 8.23
N ILE A 172 3.26 -19.08 6.98
CA ILE A 172 2.60 -18.57 5.78
C ILE A 172 2.41 -19.73 4.80
N SER A 173 1.17 -20.00 4.40
CA SER A 173 0.84 -21.05 3.42
C SER A 173 0.46 -20.51 2.04
N PHE A 174 0.12 -19.23 1.94
CA PHE A 174 -0.45 -18.56 0.76
C PHE A 174 -1.79 -19.14 0.25
N LYS A 175 -2.36 -20.12 0.93
CA LYS A 175 -3.57 -20.83 0.44
C LYS A 175 -4.78 -19.91 0.34
N ILE A 176 -4.95 -18.97 1.27
CA ILE A 176 -6.06 -18.02 1.31
C ILE A 176 -5.47 -16.62 1.40
N LEU A 177 -5.73 -15.82 0.39
CA LEU A 177 -5.34 -14.41 0.35
C LEU A 177 -6.57 -13.52 0.50
N THR A 178 -6.40 -12.43 1.23
CA THR A 178 -7.36 -11.32 1.27
C THR A 178 -6.68 -10.07 0.75
N HIS A 179 -7.41 -9.28 -0.04
CA HIS A 179 -6.90 -8.06 -0.67
C HIS A 179 -7.74 -6.87 -0.26
N ASP A 180 -7.08 -5.79 0.14
CA ASP A 180 -7.76 -4.55 0.52
C ASP A 180 -6.79 -3.36 0.46
N GLY A 181 -7.31 -2.18 0.11
CA GLY A 181 -6.54 -0.96 0.03
C GLY A 181 -6.79 -0.03 1.20
N THR A 182 -5.80 0.77 1.53
CA THR A 182 -5.92 1.78 2.57
C THR A 182 -5.36 3.13 2.14
N LEU A 183 -6.24 4.12 2.02
CA LEU A 183 -5.86 5.51 1.72
C LEU A 183 -5.13 6.12 2.92
N TYR A 184 -4.02 6.80 2.67
CA TYR A 184 -3.28 7.56 3.68
C TYR A 184 -2.74 8.88 3.12
N PRO A 185 -2.58 9.94 3.96
CA PRO A 185 -2.19 11.26 3.49
C PRO A 185 -0.70 11.32 3.15
N THR A 186 -0.34 12.21 2.22
CA THR A 186 1.03 12.70 2.10
C THR A 186 1.29 13.82 3.12
N TRP A 187 2.57 14.15 3.36
CA TRP A 187 2.96 15.31 4.19
C TRP A 187 2.65 16.67 3.55
N ALA A 188 2.46 16.70 2.23
CA ALA A 188 2.13 17.92 1.53
C ALA A 188 0.69 18.36 1.83
N ARG A 189 0.53 19.67 2.06
CA ARG A 189 -0.80 20.27 2.07
C ARG A 189 -1.30 20.42 0.64
N TYR A 190 -2.53 20.00 0.40
CA TYR A 190 -3.21 20.27 -0.85
C TYR A 190 -3.58 21.76 -0.92
N LYS A 191 -3.01 22.50 -1.86
CA LYS A 191 -3.29 23.91 -2.08
C LYS A 191 -4.36 24.15 -3.15
N GLY A 192 -5.35 23.27 -3.23
CA GLY A 192 -6.65 23.61 -3.79
C GLY A 192 -6.77 23.93 -5.29
N CYS A 193 -5.98 23.31 -6.18
CA CYS A 193 -6.42 23.24 -7.57
C CYS A 193 -7.37 22.05 -7.73
N THR A 194 -8.68 22.29 -7.83
CA THR A 194 -9.69 21.24 -7.95
C THR A 194 -9.54 20.44 -9.24
N TYR A 195 -8.92 21.06 -10.26
CA TYR A 195 -8.67 20.49 -11.58
C TYR A 195 -7.18 20.16 -11.79
N PHE A 196 -6.50 19.81 -10.71
CA PHE A 196 -5.11 19.38 -10.76
C PHE A 196 -4.92 18.28 -11.79
N CYS A 197 -4.14 18.56 -12.83
CA CYS A 197 -3.74 17.59 -13.84
C CYS A 197 -2.23 17.31 -13.74
N TYR A 198 -1.83 16.11 -14.14
CA TYR A 198 -0.44 15.68 -14.14
C TYR A 198 0.45 16.50 -15.10
N GLN A 199 -0.17 17.10 -16.10
CA GLN A 199 0.45 17.88 -17.17
C GLN A 199 0.26 19.37 -16.94
N CYS A 200 0.52 19.86 -15.73
CA CYS A 200 0.63 21.30 -15.53
C CYS A 200 1.88 21.91 -16.19
N ALA A 201 2.59 21.14 -17.00
CA ALA A 201 3.57 21.58 -17.99
C ALA A 201 2.94 22.28 -19.21
N CYS A 202 1.65 22.67 -19.11
CA CYS A 202 0.94 23.33 -20.21
C CYS A 202 1.36 24.80 -20.40
N ILE A 203 2.13 25.39 -19.50
CA ILE A 203 2.67 26.75 -19.69
C ILE A 203 4.06 26.56 -20.28
N SER A 204 4.24 26.93 -21.54
CA SER A 204 5.55 26.83 -22.17
C SER A 204 6.50 27.87 -21.56
N VAL A 205 7.80 27.54 -21.49
CA VAL A 205 8.85 28.46 -21.01
C VAL A 205 8.85 29.73 -21.86
N SER A 206 8.76 29.58 -23.17
CA SER A 206 8.75 30.68 -24.11
C SER A 206 7.56 31.64 -23.92
N ASP A 207 6.36 31.11 -23.65
CA ASP A 207 5.16 31.93 -23.40
C ASP A 207 5.28 32.75 -22.12
N VAL A 208 5.87 32.14 -21.08
CA VAL A 208 6.09 32.84 -19.80
C VAL A 208 7.13 33.94 -19.97
N ILE A 209 8.28 33.63 -20.60
CA ILE A 209 9.33 34.60 -20.89
C ILE A 209 8.75 35.75 -21.72
N GLY A 210 8.01 35.44 -22.79
CA GLY A 210 7.38 36.46 -23.64
C GLY A 210 6.42 37.38 -22.89
N LYS A 211 5.55 36.81 -22.03
CA LYS A 211 4.62 37.61 -21.21
C LYS A 211 5.33 38.50 -20.20
N VAL A 212 6.37 37.99 -19.54
CA VAL A 212 7.16 38.79 -18.59
C VAL A 212 7.93 39.89 -19.31
N ARG A 213 8.61 39.54 -20.41
CA ARG A 213 9.31 40.50 -21.28
C ARG A 213 8.39 41.63 -21.71
N ASN A 214 7.25 41.31 -22.30
CA ASN A 214 6.30 42.33 -22.78
C ASN A 214 5.84 43.25 -21.65
N ARG A 215 5.67 42.73 -20.45
CA ARG A 215 5.28 43.52 -19.28
C ARG A 215 6.41 44.43 -18.78
N ILE A 216 7.66 43.95 -18.84
CA ILE A 216 8.84 44.76 -18.52
C ILE A 216 8.97 45.91 -19.54
N LEU A 217 8.92 45.61 -20.83
CA LEU A 217 8.99 46.61 -21.90
C LEU A 217 7.87 47.65 -21.81
N TYR A 218 6.63 47.19 -21.56
CA TYR A 218 5.50 48.10 -21.32
C TYR A 218 5.75 49.02 -20.13
N ARG A 219 6.35 48.50 -19.05
CA ARG A 219 6.66 49.30 -17.87
C ARG A 219 7.78 50.31 -18.14
N LEU A 220 8.82 49.91 -18.88
CA LEU A 220 9.90 50.79 -19.29
C LEU A 220 9.40 51.97 -20.16
N ASN A 221 8.55 51.68 -21.14
CA ASN A 221 7.99 52.68 -22.04
C ASN A 221 7.00 53.67 -21.37
N ASN A 222 6.41 53.26 -20.22
CA ASN A 222 5.46 54.09 -19.46
C ASN A 222 6.00 54.47 -18.08
N LEU A 223 7.31 54.60 -17.95
CA LEU A 223 7.95 54.94 -16.70
C LEU A 223 7.77 56.44 -16.39
N SER A 224 7.42 56.74 -15.18
CA SER A 224 7.33 58.11 -14.64
C SER A 224 7.87 58.13 -13.22
N ASN A 225 8.26 59.32 -12.73
CA ASN A 225 8.79 59.49 -11.39
C ASN A 225 7.83 58.95 -10.30
N ASN A 226 6.53 59.05 -10.55
CA ASN A 226 5.49 58.59 -9.59
C ASN A 226 5.32 57.07 -9.52
N ASN A 227 5.86 56.34 -10.51
CA ASN A 227 5.70 54.88 -10.55
C ASN A 227 7.04 54.13 -10.51
N MET A 228 8.17 54.83 -10.43
CA MET A 228 9.49 54.22 -10.20
C MET A 228 9.48 53.45 -8.87
N GLY A 229 10.05 52.24 -8.88
CA GLY A 229 10.12 51.36 -7.66
C GLY A 229 8.80 50.73 -7.25
N SER A 230 7.68 50.99 -7.94
CA SER A 230 6.43 50.30 -7.64
C SER A 230 6.45 48.85 -8.14
N GLU A 231 5.81 47.98 -7.37
CA GLU A 231 5.72 46.54 -7.68
C GLU A 231 4.85 46.30 -8.93
N VAL A 232 5.39 45.57 -9.88
CA VAL A 232 4.66 45.10 -11.06
C VAL A 232 4.50 43.60 -11.01
N ARG A 233 3.26 43.13 -11.13
CA ARG A 233 2.93 41.69 -11.14
C ARG A 233 2.48 41.25 -12.52
N VAL A 234 2.99 40.12 -12.96
CA VAL A 234 2.67 39.50 -14.24
C VAL A 234 1.83 38.26 -13.99
N TYR A 235 0.68 38.17 -14.64
CA TYR A 235 -0.26 37.07 -14.49
C TYR A 235 -0.53 36.38 -15.82
N THR A 236 -0.88 35.11 -15.76
CA THR A 236 -1.54 34.37 -16.85
C THR A 236 -2.74 33.63 -16.34
N GLU A 237 -3.65 33.25 -17.23
CA GLU A 237 -4.71 32.31 -16.90
C GLU A 237 -4.19 30.89 -17.00
N CYS A 238 -4.78 29.98 -16.20
CA CYS A 238 -4.42 28.56 -16.30
C CYS A 238 -4.82 28.01 -17.68
N PRO A 239 -3.88 27.50 -18.49
CA PRO A 239 -4.17 27.01 -19.83
C PRO A 239 -4.88 25.65 -19.86
N SER A 240 -5.12 25.02 -18.71
CA SER A 240 -5.75 23.71 -18.66
C SER A 240 -7.14 23.68 -19.27
N GLU A 241 -7.37 22.78 -20.21
CA GLU A 241 -8.66 22.54 -20.87
C GLU A 241 -9.66 21.81 -19.95
N ARG A 242 -9.21 21.35 -18.78
CA ARG A 242 -10.05 20.61 -17.81
C ARG A 242 -10.98 21.51 -16.99
N PHE A 243 -10.89 22.82 -17.13
CA PHE A 243 -11.86 23.72 -16.51
C PHE A 243 -13.14 23.71 -17.35
N PRO A 244 -14.31 23.45 -16.75
CA PRO A 244 -15.58 23.66 -17.42
C PRO A 244 -15.68 25.08 -17.97
N GLU A 245 -16.39 25.28 -19.06
CA GLU A 245 -16.50 26.59 -19.74
C GLU A 245 -17.15 27.66 -18.84
N ASP A 246 -18.02 27.24 -17.93
CA ASP A 246 -18.69 28.09 -16.95
C ASP A 246 -17.81 28.46 -15.73
N VAL A 247 -16.64 27.83 -15.59
CA VAL A 247 -15.74 28.05 -14.46
C VAL A 247 -14.61 28.99 -14.84
N LYS A 248 -14.55 30.15 -14.19
CA LYS A 248 -13.45 31.11 -14.38
C LYS A 248 -12.10 30.47 -14.08
N LYS A 249 -11.22 30.43 -15.10
CA LYS A 249 -9.87 29.91 -14.95
C LYS A 249 -9.08 30.71 -13.91
N PRO A 250 -8.32 30.06 -13.01
CA PRO A 250 -7.55 30.77 -12.01
C PRO A 250 -6.42 31.56 -12.64
N LYS A 251 -6.22 32.81 -12.20
CA LYS A 251 -5.05 33.61 -12.54
C LYS A 251 -3.82 33.07 -11.78
N ILE A 252 -2.75 32.88 -12.50
CA ILE A 252 -1.46 32.41 -11.99
C ILE A 252 -0.49 33.59 -12.05
N GLU A 253 0.04 34.01 -10.91
CA GLU A 253 1.10 35.00 -10.85
C GLU A 253 2.41 34.34 -11.31
N LEU A 254 2.99 34.87 -12.39
CA LEU A 254 4.21 34.34 -12.98
C LEU A 254 5.43 34.94 -12.33
N PHE A 255 5.43 36.28 -12.22
CA PHE A 255 6.60 37.06 -11.83
C PHE A 255 6.18 38.37 -11.18
N ALA A 256 6.93 38.82 -10.19
CA ALA A 256 6.76 40.12 -9.58
C ALA A 256 8.12 40.80 -9.49
N PHE A 257 8.18 42.05 -9.96
CA PHE A 257 9.42 42.83 -10.03
C PHE A 257 9.19 44.31 -9.77
N LYS A 258 10.27 45.04 -9.49
CA LYS A 258 10.30 46.53 -9.58
C LYS A 258 11.45 46.91 -10.49
N LEU A 259 11.32 48.09 -11.09
CA LEU A 259 12.42 48.77 -11.75
C LEU A 259 13.08 49.70 -10.73
N ALA A 260 14.41 49.68 -10.69
CA ALA A 260 15.22 50.56 -9.85
C ALA A 260 16.37 51.11 -10.68
N PHE A 261 16.97 52.21 -10.25
CA PHE A 261 18.19 52.69 -10.86
C PHE A 261 19.31 51.67 -10.71
N ALA A 262 20.06 51.46 -11.77
CA ALA A 262 21.20 50.55 -11.75
C ALA A 262 22.32 51.17 -10.93
N ASP A 263 22.85 50.45 -9.97
CA ASP A 263 24.10 50.77 -9.31
C ASP A 263 25.27 50.58 -10.30
N SER A 264 26.45 51.11 -9.99
CA SER A 264 27.64 50.99 -10.83
C SER A 264 28.00 49.54 -11.19
N GLU A 265 27.62 48.57 -10.33
CA GLU A 265 27.77 47.15 -10.61
C GLU A 265 26.43 46.42 -10.36
N LEU A 266 25.88 45.80 -11.41
CA LEU A 266 24.72 44.95 -11.30
C LEU A 266 25.08 43.63 -10.60
N SER A 267 24.23 43.17 -9.68
CA SER A 267 24.39 41.84 -9.09
C SER A 267 24.22 40.75 -10.18
N GLU A 268 24.82 39.61 -9.96
CA GLU A 268 24.71 38.47 -10.88
C GLU A 268 23.24 38.06 -11.11
N GLU A 269 22.41 38.12 -10.09
CA GLU A 269 20.95 37.87 -10.20
C GLU A 269 20.25 38.86 -11.10
N GLN A 270 20.59 40.16 -11.01
CA GLN A 270 20.01 41.22 -11.84
C GLN A 270 20.42 41.05 -13.31
N ARG A 271 21.68 40.70 -13.56
CA ARG A 271 22.21 40.42 -14.90
C ARG A 271 21.52 39.20 -15.50
N ASN A 272 21.50 38.07 -14.79
CA ASN A 272 20.88 36.85 -15.27
C ASN A 272 19.38 37.03 -15.53
N THR A 273 18.69 37.83 -14.72
CA THR A 273 17.27 38.16 -14.91
C THR A 273 17.05 38.96 -16.18
N ALA A 274 17.89 39.97 -16.48
CA ALA A 274 17.81 40.76 -17.70
C ALA A 274 18.04 39.88 -18.95
N ILE A 275 19.07 39.03 -18.92
CA ILE A 275 19.39 38.06 -19.98
C ILE A 275 18.23 37.10 -20.22
N LEU A 276 17.69 36.54 -19.16
CA LEU A 276 16.58 35.57 -19.22
C LEU A 276 15.37 36.13 -19.98
N PHE A 277 15.08 37.41 -19.76
CA PHE A 277 13.95 38.07 -20.43
C PHE A 277 14.34 38.82 -21.69
N GLY A 278 15.63 38.89 -22.05
CA GLY A 278 16.16 39.57 -23.25
C GLY A 278 15.84 41.05 -23.26
N VAL A 279 16.08 41.75 -22.16
CA VAL A 279 15.77 43.20 -21.98
C VAL A 279 17.01 44.00 -21.54
N GLU A 280 18.22 43.45 -21.69
CA GLU A 280 19.46 44.05 -21.22
C GLU A 280 19.70 45.43 -21.86
N GLU A 281 19.51 45.52 -23.18
CA GLU A 281 19.77 46.78 -23.94
C GLU A 281 18.80 47.88 -23.52
N GLU A 282 17.52 47.55 -23.38
CA GLU A 282 16.48 48.51 -23.00
C GLU A 282 16.66 49.02 -21.56
N LEU A 283 17.08 48.16 -20.65
CA LEU A 283 17.41 48.57 -19.29
C LEU A 283 18.68 49.43 -19.22
N ALA A 284 19.72 49.05 -19.98
CA ALA A 284 20.98 49.81 -20.02
C ALA A 284 20.78 51.22 -20.58
N LYS A 285 19.96 51.40 -21.64
CA LYS A 285 19.63 52.70 -22.20
C LYS A 285 19.01 53.69 -21.20
N GLN A 286 18.35 53.18 -20.19
CA GLN A 286 17.66 53.99 -19.18
C GLN A 286 18.37 53.96 -17.82
N HIS A 287 19.54 53.36 -17.71
CA HIS A 287 20.27 53.13 -16.45
C HIS A 287 19.43 52.47 -15.35
N LEU A 288 18.66 51.44 -15.75
CA LEU A 288 17.74 50.72 -14.85
C LEU A 288 18.15 49.28 -14.69
N CYS A 289 17.69 48.68 -13.59
CA CYS A 289 17.79 47.25 -13.33
C CYS A 289 16.45 46.66 -12.87
N ILE A 290 16.31 45.35 -13.02
CA ILE A 290 15.18 44.60 -12.50
C ILE A 290 15.54 44.06 -11.12
N GLN A 291 14.76 44.45 -10.11
CA GLN A 291 14.80 43.81 -8.82
C GLN A 291 13.65 42.78 -8.73
N THR A 292 14.01 41.51 -8.71
CA THR A 292 13.05 40.42 -8.55
C THR A 292 12.49 40.46 -7.15
N ILE A 293 11.17 40.60 -7.00
CA ILE A 293 10.49 40.49 -5.73
C ILE A 293 10.13 39.04 -5.48
N ARG A 294 9.61 38.41 -6.53
CA ARG A 294 9.14 37.03 -6.44
C ARG A 294 9.05 36.39 -7.82
N SER A 295 9.62 35.20 -7.95
CA SER A 295 9.33 34.29 -9.06
C SER A 295 8.55 33.09 -8.53
N ASN A 296 7.31 32.90 -8.98
CA ASN A 296 6.45 31.80 -8.53
C ASN A 296 6.48 30.59 -9.47
N VAL A 297 7.10 30.73 -10.63
CA VAL A 297 7.00 29.80 -11.74
C VAL A 297 8.36 29.30 -12.21
N PHE A 298 9.37 30.17 -12.16
CA PHE A 298 10.70 29.81 -12.56
C PHE A 298 11.49 29.18 -11.42
N ASP A 299 12.11 28.06 -11.71
CA ASP A 299 13.13 27.43 -10.88
C ASP A 299 14.39 27.35 -11.73
N ILE A 300 15.39 28.13 -11.38
CA ILE A 300 16.66 28.17 -12.08
C ILE A 300 17.60 27.22 -11.35
N ASN A 301 18.10 26.23 -12.05
CA ASN A 301 19.09 25.31 -11.49
C ASN A 301 20.42 26.10 -11.32
N PRO A 302 20.95 26.21 -10.10
CA PRO A 302 22.19 26.99 -9.87
C PRO A 302 23.43 26.36 -10.51
N ASP A 303 23.38 25.04 -10.82
CA ASP A 303 24.55 24.32 -11.32
C ASP A 303 24.76 24.47 -12.84
N ASP A 304 23.68 24.55 -13.61
CA ASP A 304 23.71 24.55 -15.08
C ASP A 304 22.92 25.70 -15.70
N GLY A 305 22.29 26.57 -14.91
CA GLY A 305 21.45 27.68 -15.38
C GLY A 305 20.18 27.25 -16.10
N SER A 306 19.84 25.96 -16.09
CA SER A 306 18.63 25.48 -16.75
C SER A 306 17.37 26.00 -16.03
N VAL A 307 16.38 26.44 -16.85
CA VAL A 307 15.14 27.03 -16.35
C VAL A 307 14.03 26.00 -16.44
N SER A 308 13.45 25.66 -15.30
CA SER A 308 12.25 24.85 -15.23
C SER A 308 11.04 25.69 -14.82
N ILE A 309 9.86 25.34 -15.35
CA ILE A 309 8.62 26.01 -14.98
C ILE A 309 7.81 25.11 -14.05
N ARG A 310 7.42 25.68 -12.92
CA ARG A 310 6.54 25.04 -11.96
C ARG A 310 5.26 25.84 -11.78
N CYS A 311 4.10 25.23 -12.02
CA CYS A 311 2.84 25.85 -11.65
C CYS A 311 2.78 26.08 -10.12
N PRO A 312 2.58 27.33 -9.64
CA PRO A 312 2.57 27.65 -8.21
C PRO A 312 1.40 26.99 -7.44
N ARG A 313 0.42 26.46 -8.17
CA ARG A 313 -0.69 25.68 -7.61
C ARG A 313 -0.42 24.17 -7.54
N LEU A 314 0.71 23.71 -8.09
CA LEU A 314 1.13 22.33 -7.90
C LEU A 314 1.43 22.10 -6.42
N PRO A 315 0.89 21.02 -5.82
CA PRO A 315 1.28 20.64 -4.49
C PRO A 315 2.76 20.26 -4.44
N LYS A 316 3.39 20.37 -3.28
CA LYS A 316 4.79 19.94 -3.09
C LYS A 316 4.99 18.46 -3.43
N ASP A 317 3.95 17.65 -3.28
CA ASP A 317 3.93 16.25 -3.69
C ASP A 317 3.14 16.12 -4.98
N THR A 318 3.85 16.03 -6.10
CA THR A 318 3.28 15.92 -7.44
C THR A 318 2.77 14.53 -7.77
N ASP A 319 3.15 13.51 -7.03
CA ASP A 319 2.78 12.11 -7.25
C ASP A 319 1.50 11.73 -6.49
N ALA A 320 1.23 12.43 -5.38
CA ALA A 320 0.03 12.23 -4.59
C ALA A 320 -1.24 12.68 -5.31
N ARG A 321 -2.36 12.02 -5.05
CA ARG A 321 -3.70 12.34 -5.61
C ARG A 321 -4.77 12.30 -4.54
N ILE A 322 -5.91 12.93 -4.84
CA ILE A 322 -7.06 12.92 -3.95
C ILE A 322 -7.81 11.60 -4.12
N GLY A 323 -7.69 10.75 -3.13
CA GLY A 323 -8.56 9.59 -2.96
C GLY A 323 -9.82 9.94 -2.14
N VAL A 324 -10.88 9.18 -2.35
CA VAL A 324 -12.16 9.37 -1.66
C VAL A 324 -12.54 8.08 -0.94
N ARG A 325 -12.84 8.19 0.35
CA ARG A 325 -13.41 7.08 1.12
C ARG A 325 -14.67 7.53 1.85
N ARG A 326 -15.51 6.58 2.26
CA ARG A 326 -16.60 6.87 3.19
C ARG A 326 -16.02 7.17 4.57
N ASP A 327 -16.61 8.14 5.26
CA ASP A 327 -16.20 8.45 6.62
C ASP A 327 -16.66 7.31 7.55
N PRO A 328 -15.74 6.68 8.34
CA PRO A 328 -16.11 5.60 9.25
C PRO A 328 -17.16 6.01 10.30
N LYS A 329 -17.18 7.29 10.70
CA LYS A 329 -18.10 7.82 11.71
C LYS A 329 -19.45 8.25 11.12
N ASN A 330 -19.45 8.64 9.84
CA ASN A 330 -20.68 9.04 9.13
C ASN A 330 -20.61 8.51 7.68
N PRO A 331 -21.22 7.34 7.39
CA PRO A 331 -21.14 6.69 6.08
C PRO A 331 -21.69 7.52 4.92
N ASP A 332 -22.55 8.50 5.18
CA ASP A 332 -23.10 9.41 4.18
C ASP A 332 -22.08 10.48 3.77
N ARG A 333 -21.08 10.71 4.61
CA ARG A 333 -20.02 11.70 4.35
C ARG A 333 -18.85 11.05 3.63
N LYS A 334 -18.43 11.67 2.52
CA LYS A 334 -17.21 11.30 1.81
C LYS A 334 -16.03 12.09 2.36
N GLN A 335 -14.99 11.39 2.79
CA GLN A 335 -13.71 11.97 3.20
C GLN A 335 -12.75 12.00 2.02
N LYS A 336 -12.20 13.16 1.67
CA LYS A 336 -11.18 13.36 0.66
C LYS A 336 -9.80 13.33 1.33
N ILE A 337 -8.89 12.48 0.84
CA ILE A 337 -7.52 12.34 1.34
C ILE A 337 -6.56 12.61 0.18
N PHE A 338 -5.72 13.64 0.31
CA PHE A 338 -4.64 13.89 -0.63
C PHE A 338 -3.42 13.04 -0.23
N GLY A 339 -3.10 12.06 -1.03
CA GLY A 339 -2.05 11.09 -0.69
C GLY A 339 -2.01 9.87 -1.60
N TYR A 340 -1.86 8.73 -0.97
CA TYR A 340 -1.61 7.44 -1.62
C TYR A 340 -2.58 6.36 -1.10
N ASN A 341 -2.64 5.27 -1.83
CA ASN A 341 -3.39 4.08 -1.44
C ASN A 341 -2.45 2.87 -1.41
N ALA A 342 -2.27 2.29 -0.23
CA ALA A 342 -1.50 1.06 -0.05
C ALA A 342 -2.44 -0.14 -0.17
N VAL A 343 -2.26 -0.96 -1.20
CA VAL A 343 -3.04 -2.16 -1.47
C VAL A 343 -2.27 -3.37 -0.96
N LEU A 344 -2.79 -3.98 0.09
CA LEU A 344 -2.17 -5.07 0.82
C LEU A 344 -2.80 -6.41 0.46
N SER A 345 -1.97 -7.43 0.23
CA SER A 345 -2.38 -8.82 0.21
C SER A 345 -1.94 -9.51 1.48
N THR A 346 -2.88 -10.14 2.16
CA THR A 346 -2.67 -10.78 3.47
C THR A 346 -2.98 -12.27 3.37
N SER A 347 -2.05 -13.12 3.79
CA SER A 347 -2.27 -14.56 3.92
C SER A 347 -2.99 -14.87 5.23
N VAL A 348 -4.09 -15.62 5.15
CA VAL A 348 -4.93 -15.99 6.29
C VAL A 348 -4.65 -17.42 6.70
N GLU A 349 -4.00 -17.58 7.84
CA GLU A 349 -3.61 -18.89 8.37
C GLU A 349 -4.61 -19.35 9.44
N ILE A 350 -5.76 -19.88 8.97
CA ILE A 350 -6.89 -20.24 9.85
C ILE A 350 -6.47 -21.22 10.95
N HIS A 351 -5.59 -22.16 10.61
CA HIS A 351 -5.13 -23.20 11.55
C HIS A 351 -4.22 -22.65 12.65
N LEU A 352 -3.58 -21.50 12.43
CA LEU A 352 -2.73 -20.80 13.40
C LEU A 352 -3.48 -19.65 14.09
N GLY A 353 -4.60 -19.21 13.51
CA GLY A 353 -5.35 -18.05 13.98
C GLY A 353 -4.58 -16.74 13.82
N ILE A 354 -3.81 -16.60 12.70
CA ILE A 354 -3.04 -15.39 12.36
C ILE A 354 -3.27 -14.99 10.92
N GLU A 355 -3.03 -13.75 10.65
CA GLU A 355 -2.97 -13.18 9.31
C GLU A 355 -1.65 -12.41 9.12
N LEU A 356 -0.96 -12.64 8.00
CA LEU A 356 0.34 -12.07 7.73
C LEU A 356 0.37 -11.40 6.34
N PRO A 357 0.91 -10.17 6.23
CA PRO A 357 1.06 -9.50 4.94
C PRO A 357 2.07 -10.25 4.07
N VAL A 358 1.77 -10.39 2.77
CA VAL A 358 2.61 -11.17 1.84
C VAL A 358 2.95 -10.45 0.55
N ALA A 359 2.22 -9.39 0.20
CA ALA A 359 2.55 -8.47 -0.89
C ALA A 359 1.91 -7.11 -0.62
N ILE A 360 2.52 -6.05 -1.12
CA ILE A 360 2.00 -4.69 -1.02
C ILE A 360 2.34 -3.91 -2.28
N THR A 361 1.34 -3.19 -2.81
CA THR A 361 1.51 -2.22 -3.88
C THR A 361 1.00 -0.87 -3.41
N ASN A 362 1.77 0.19 -3.63
CA ASN A 362 1.37 1.53 -3.28
C ASN A 362 1.12 2.34 -4.56
N ILE A 363 -0.02 3.02 -4.62
CA ILE A 363 -0.48 3.76 -5.78
C ILE A 363 -0.94 5.17 -5.37
N ALA A 364 -1.10 6.07 -6.34
CA ALA A 364 -1.69 7.38 -6.09
C ALA A 364 -3.14 7.24 -5.56
N GLY A 365 -3.58 8.17 -4.70
CA GLY A 365 -4.84 8.03 -3.98
C GLY A 365 -6.10 7.86 -4.83
N ASN A 366 -6.09 8.33 -6.10
CA ASN A 366 -7.20 8.16 -7.05
C ASN A 366 -6.99 7.06 -8.09
N ALA A 367 -5.85 6.35 -8.04
CA ALA A 367 -5.58 5.28 -8.98
C ALA A 367 -6.49 4.05 -8.73
N ASP A 368 -6.63 3.21 -9.75
CA ASP A 368 -7.46 2.02 -9.64
C ASP A 368 -6.86 1.00 -8.68
N GLU A 369 -7.53 0.85 -7.54
CA GLU A 369 -7.20 -0.14 -6.53
C GLU A 369 -7.53 -1.56 -7.02
N GLY A 370 -8.61 -1.68 -7.79
CA GLY A 370 -9.16 -2.97 -8.18
C GLY A 370 -8.18 -3.82 -8.98
N SER A 371 -7.40 -3.23 -9.87
CA SER A 371 -6.41 -3.95 -10.70
C SER A 371 -5.18 -4.43 -9.93
N GLN A 372 -4.94 -3.93 -8.72
CA GLN A 372 -3.70 -4.21 -7.97
C GLN A 372 -3.60 -5.65 -7.41
N ILE A 373 -4.69 -6.41 -7.41
CA ILE A 373 -4.63 -7.85 -7.11
C ILE A 373 -3.61 -8.55 -8.02
N ILE A 374 -3.62 -8.24 -9.30
CA ILE A 374 -2.74 -8.85 -10.29
C ILE A 374 -1.29 -8.59 -9.92
N ASN A 375 -0.93 -7.31 -9.68
CA ASN A 375 0.43 -6.92 -9.30
C ASN A 375 0.91 -7.63 -8.03
N ASN A 376 0.06 -7.68 -6.99
CA ASN A 376 0.39 -8.35 -5.74
C ASN A 376 0.56 -9.87 -5.92
N LYS A 377 -0.31 -10.51 -6.72
CA LYS A 377 -0.19 -11.95 -7.00
C LYS A 377 1.04 -12.27 -7.84
N GLU A 378 1.44 -11.40 -8.75
CA GLU A 378 2.68 -11.55 -9.50
C GLU A 378 3.91 -11.43 -8.60
N GLN A 379 3.93 -10.48 -7.66
CA GLN A 379 4.99 -10.42 -6.65
C GLN A 379 5.10 -11.74 -5.88
N ILE A 380 3.98 -12.29 -5.39
CA ILE A 380 3.93 -13.56 -4.67
C ILE A 380 4.43 -14.72 -5.56
N HIS A 381 4.00 -14.76 -6.81
CA HIS A 381 4.41 -15.81 -7.75
C HIS A 381 5.90 -15.74 -8.07
N ASN A 382 6.42 -14.55 -8.35
CA ASN A 382 7.81 -14.34 -8.74
C ASN A 382 8.79 -14.68 -7.60
N HIS A 383 8.46 -14.26 -6.38
CA HIS A 383 9.36 -14.46 -5.23
C HIS A 383 9.18 -15.83 -4.54
N HIS A 384 7.97 -16.38 -4.53
CA HIS A 384 7.66 -17.55 -3.71
C HIS A 384 7.18 -18.77 -4.51
N LYS A 385 6.82 -18.59 -5.79
CA LYS A 385 6.23 -19.65 -6.64
C LYS A 385 5.03 -20.33 -5.96
N ALA A 386 4.34 -19.58 -5.10
CA ALA A 386 3.28 -20.10 -4.25
C ALA A 386 1.98 -20.27 -5.03
N GLN A 387 1.27 -21.38 -4.75
CA GLN A 387 -0.04 -21.64 -5.31
C GLN A 387 -1.13 -21.15 -4.35
N VAL A 388 -1.86 -20.13 -4.76
CA VAL A 388 -3.02 -19.61 -4.04
C VAL A 388 -4.24 -20.45 -4.38
N LYS A 389 -5.06 -20.79 -3.40
CA LYS A 389 -6.31 -21.55 -3.60
C LYS A 389 -7.54 -20.64 -3.64
N VAL A 390 -7.54 -19.56 -2.86
CA VAL A 390 -8.67 -18.64 -2.74
C VAL A 390 -8.18 -17.21 -2.63
N ASP A 391 -8.76 -16.33 -3.43
CA ASP A 391 -8.56 -14.88 -3.35
C ASP A 391 -9.87 -14.21 -2.91
N ILE A 392 -9.82 -13.42 -1.85
CA ILE A 392 -10.97 -12.76 -1.24
C ILE A 392 -10.78 -11.24 -1.33
N ALA A 393 -11.77 -10.54 -1.89
CA ALA A 393 -11.73 -9.09 -1.99
C ALA A 393 -13.14 -8.47 -1.90
N ASP A 394 -13.19 -7.16 -1.78
CA ASP A 394 -14.46 -6.43 -1.77
C ASP A 394 -14.98 -6.14 -3.19
N ALA A 395 -16.11 -5.44 -3.27
CA ALA A 395 -16.75 -5.12 -4.54
C ALA A 395 -15.94 -4.15 -5.44
N LYS A 396 -14.93 -3.45 -4.94
CA LYS A 396 -14.05 -2.61 -5.78
C LYS A 396 -13.24 -3.45 -6.77
N TYR A 397 -12.93 -4.67 -6.36
CA TYR A 397 -12.14 -5.62 -7.14
C TYR A 397 -12.97 -6.46 -8.13
N ASP A 398 -14.26 -6.19 -8.27
CA ASP A 398 -15.17 -6.88 -9.20
C ASP A 398 -14.93 -6.42 -10.66
N ILE A 399 -13.79 -6.79 -11.21
CA ILE A 399 -13.27 -6.46 -12.55
C ILE A 399 -13.01 -7.76 -13.31
N ILE A 400 -13.43 -7.87 -14.58
CA ILE A 400 -13.31 -9.08 -15.39
C ILE A 400 -11.88 -9.62 -15.37
N ASN A 401 -10.90 -8.78 -15.64
CA ASN A 401 -9.49 -9.18 -15.69
C ASN A 401 -9.01 -9.87 -14.38
N ASN A 402 -9.54 -9.47 -13.23
CA ASN A 402 -9.21 -10.12 -11.95
C ASN A 402 -9.71 -11.56 -11.91
N TYR A 403 -10.94 -11.81 -12.38
CA TYR A 403 -11.50 -13.17 -12.42
C TYR A 403 -10.73 -14.08 -13.38
N GLU A 404 -10.40 -13.57 -14.55
CA GLU A 404 -9.63 -14.29 -15.55
C GLU A 404 -8.24 -14.62 -15.04
N TYR A 405 -7.55 -13.64 -14.47
CA TYR A 405 -6.22 -13.82 -13.91
C TYR A 405 -6.21 -14.80 -12.73
N ILE A 406 -7.12 -14.62 -11.76
CA ILE A 406 -7.23 -15.48 -10.58
C ILE A 406 -7.49 -16.92 -10.99
N ARG A 407 -8.44 -17.16 -11.88
CA ARG A 407 -8.75 -18.50 -12.39
C ARG A 407 -7.62 -19.08 -13.24
N GLY A 408 -7.00 -18.26 -14.07
CA GLY A 408 -5.83 -18.65 -14.88
C GLY A 408 -4.66 -19.15 -14.02
N LYS A 409 -4.55 -18.67 -12.77
CA LYS A 409 -3.58 -19.15 -11.77
C LYS A 409 -4.14 -20.30 -10.89
N GLY A 410 -5.29 -20.86 -11.21
CA GLY A 410 -5.90 -21.99 -10.49
C GLY A 410 -6.47 -21.63 -9.11
N SER A 411 -6.79 -20.37 -8.87
CA SER A 411 -7.39 -19.87 -7.63
C SER A 411 -8.88 -19.57 -7.80
N ILE A 412 -9.63 -19.61 -6.70
CA ILE A 412 -11.07 -19.34 -6.67
C ILE A 412 -11.32 -17.90 -6.21
N PRO A 413 -11.97 -17.05 -7.03
CA PRO A 413 -12.30 -15.68 -6.64
C PRO A 413 -13.53 -15.64 -5.71
N ILE A 414 -13.41 -14.98 -4.58
CA ILE A 414 -14.49 -14.66 -3.62
C ILE A 414 -14.60 -13.13 -3.56
N ILE A 415 -15.22 -12.56 -4.55
CA ILE A 415 -15.35 -11.11 -4.72
C ILE A 415 -16.84 -10.74 -4.71
N ASP A 416 -17.18 -9.68 -3.97
CA ASP A 416 -18.55 -9.16 -3.97
C ASP A 416 -18.91 -8.55 -5.32
N TYR A 417 -20.17 -8.65 -5.68
CA TYR A 417 -20.67 -8.03 -6.90
C TYR A 417 -20.76 -6.51 -6.75
N ASN A 418 -20.22 -5.78 -7.70
CA ASN A 418 -20.34 -4.33 -7.80
C ASN A 418 -21.32 -3.96 -8.90
N PRO A 419 -22.53 -3.49 -8.58
CA PRO A 419 -23.50 -3.10 -9.59
C PRO A 419 -23.09 -1.84 -10.37
N ARG A 420 -22.13 -1.05 -9.86
CA ARG A 420 -21.73 0.22 -10.47
C ARG A 420 -22.94 1.12 -10.75
N ASN A 421 -23.21 1.40 -12.02
CA ASN A 421 -24.33 2.22 -12.50
C ASN A 421 -25.50 1.38 -13.04
N GLU A 422 -25.53 0.07 -12.71
CA GLU A 422 -26.61 -0.81 -13.18
C GLU A 422 -27.94 -0.43 -12.48
N ASP A 423 -29.01 -0.42 -13.27
CA ASP A 423 -30.36 -0.32 -12.71
C ASP A 423 -30.71 -1.60 -11.95
N LEU A 424 -30.99 -1.47 -10.66
CA LEU A 424 -31.35 -2.57 -9.77
C LEU A 424 -32.85 -2.66 -9.51
N SER A 425 -33.68 -1.93 -10.30
CA SER A 425 -35.12 -2.06 -10.22
C SER A 425 -35.56 -3.51 -10.54
N LYS A 426 -36.69 -3.90 -9.98
CA LYS A 426 -37.23 -5.26 -10.20
C LYS A 426 -37.46 -5.55 -11.68
N GLU A 427 -37.82 -4.54 -12.46
CA GLU A 427 -38.08 -4.63 -13.89
C GLU A 427 -36.76 -4.83 -14.66
N ALA A 428 -35.75 -3.99 -14.42
CA ALA A 428 -34.45 -4.12 -15.04
C ALA A 428 -33.79 -5.47 -14.73
N LEU A 429 -33.89 -5.97 -13.50
CA LEU A 429 -33.38 -7.28 -13.10
C LEU A 429 -34.09 -8.42 -13.82
N ARG A 430 -35.43 -8.32 -14.02
CA ARG A 430 -36.18 -9.31 -14.78
C ARG A 430 -35.83 -9.32 -16.26
N ASN A 431 -35.69 -8.14 -16.85
CA ASN A 431 -35.33 -7.99 -18.27
C ASN A 431 -33.94 -8.57 -18.57
N ARG A 432 -32.97 -8.40 -17.67
CA ARG A 432 -31.65 -9.04 -17.83
C ARG A 432 -31.64 -10.54 -17.47
N GLY A 433 -32.67 -11.06 -16.82
CA GLY A 433 -32.88 -12.48 -16.57
C GLY A 433 -32.22 -13.06 -15.30
N TYR A 434 -31.54 -12.25 -14.46
CA TYR A 434 -30.92 -12.68 -13.18
C TYR A 434 -30.91 -11.56 -12.13
N ASP A 435 -30.81 -11.94 -10.87
CA ASP A 435 -30.75 -11.02 -9.74
C ASP A 435 -29.34 -10.41 -9.51
N GLN A 436 -29.20 -9.59 -8.48
CA GLN A 436 -27.92 -8.98 -8.09
C GLN A 436 -26.83 -10.00 -7.68
N LYS A 437 -27.20 -11.23 -7.33
CA LYS A 437 -26.26 -12.31 -6.98
C LYS A 437 -25.85 -13.12 -8.21
N GLY A 438 -26.42 -12.82 -9.38
CA GLY A 438 -26.25 -13.58 -10.59
C GLY A 438 -27.13 -14.83 -10.66
N TRP A 439 -28.23 -14.91 -9.88
CA TRP A 439 -29.14 -16.04 -9.90
C TRP A 439 -30.22 -15.80 -10.94
N PRO A 440 -30.38 -16.70 -11.94
CA PRO A 440 -31.37 -16.53 -13.00
C PRO A 440 -32.79 -16.73 -12.50
N PHE A 441 -33.71 -16.09 -13.18
CA PHE A 441 -35.15 -16.31 -12.98
C PHE A 441 -35.63 -17.53 -13.82
N ALA A 442 -36.53 -18.30 -13.24
CA ALA A 442 -37.28 -19.30 -14.00
C ALA A 442 -38.33 -18.61 -14.91
N PRO A 443 -38.89 -19.29 -15.93
CA PRO A 443 -39.94 -18.73 -16.81
C PRO A 443 -41.15 -18.18 -16.07
N CYS A 444 -41.47 -18.74 -14.89
CA CYS A 444 -42.54 -18.23 -14.02
C CYS A 444 -42.14 -16.96 -13.23
N GLY A 445 -40.94 -16.44 -13.40
CA GLY A 445 -40.42 -15.25 -12.71
C GLY A 445 -39.95 -15.49 -11.28
N LEU A 446 -39.95 -16.73 -10.78
CA LEU A 446 -39.34 -17.08 -9.49
C LEU A 446 -37.83 -17.24 -9.65
N LEU A 447 -37.12 -16.82 -8.61
CA LEU A 447 -35.65 -16.94 -8.56
C LEU A 447 -35.25 -18.41 -8.46
N THR A 448 -34.31 -18.85 -9.29
CA THR A 448 -33.73 -20.20 -9.20
C THR A 448 -32.70 -20.23 -8.05
N ARG A 449 -32.23 -21.43 -7.71
CA ARG A 449 -31.19 -21.65 -6.70
C ARG A 449 -30.01 -22.42 -7.30
N PRO A 450 -28.78 -22.12 -6.86
CA PRO A 450 -27.60 -22.85 -7.33
C PRO A 450 -27.67 -24.33 -6.96
N ASN A 451 -27.36 -25.20 -7.92
CA ASN A 451 -27.37 -26.66 -7.80
C ASN A 451 -25.97 -27.29 -7.93
N GLY A 452 -24.94 -26.47 -8.06
CA GLY A 452 -23.54 -26.90 -8.14
C GLY A 452 -22.81 -26.35 -9.34
N PHE A 453 -21.47 -26.36 -9.23
CA PHE A 453 -20.56 -25.93 -10.29
C PHE A 453 -19.97 -27.15 -11.00
N ASP A 454 -20.09 -27.18 -12.32
CA ASP A 454 -19.52 -28.20 -13.18
C ASP A 454 -18.14 -27.74 -13.67
N HIS A 455 -17.08 -28.27 -13.06
CA HIS A 455 -15.69 -27.91 -13.36
C HIS A 455 -15.27 -28.32 -14.79
N LYS A 456 -15.84 -29.43 -15.33
CA LYS A 456 -15.51 -29.90 -16.68
C LYS A 456 -15.99 -28.92 -17.76
N HIS A 457 -17.20 -28.39 -17.59
CA HIS A 457 -17.83 -27.48 -18.57
C HIS A 457 -17.73 -26.02 -18.12
N GLN A 458 -17.07 -25.70 -17.01
CA GLN A 458 -16.92 -24.35 -16.47
C GLN A 458 -18.24 -23.60 -16.40
N ARG A 459 -19.26 -24.21 -15.80
CA ARG A 459 -20.61 -23.68 -15.69
C ARG A 459 -21.23 -23.89 -14.32
N LEU A 460 -22.10 -22.99 -13.94
CA LEU A 460 -22.92 -23.07 -12.75
C LEU A 460 -24.33 -23.50 -13.15
N THR A 461 -24.85 -24.52 -12.50
CA THR A 461 -26.20 -25.03 -12.71
C THR A 461 -27.16 -24.43 -11.70
N PHE A 462 -28.27 -23.90 -12.16
CA PHE A 462 -29.35 -23.36 -11.34
C PHE A 462 -30.64 -24.13 -11.59
N CYS A 463 -31.41 -24.41 -10.54
CA CYS A 463 -32.68 -25.12 -10.62
C CYS A 463 -33.77 -24.37 -9.85
N CYS A 464 -35.01 -24.44 -10.31
CA CYS A 464 -36.15 -23.84 -9.61
C CYS A 464 -36.60 -24.67 -8.40
N PHE A 465 -36.22 -25.97 -8.36
CA PHE A 465 -36.62 -26.93 -7.31
C PHE A 465 -38.12 -26.92 -7.01
N LYS A 466 -38.95 -26.62 -8.02
CA LYS A 466 -40.41 -26.54 -7.92
C LYS A 466 -40.90 -25.67 -6.77
N GLN A 467 -40.21 -24.53 -6.56
CA GLN A 467 -40.52 -23.61 -5.45
C GLN A 467 -41.95 -23.07 -5.54
N CYS A 468 -42.51 -22.99 -6.75
CA CYS A 468 -43.91 -22.62 -7.00
C CYS A 468 -44.89 -23.48 -6.21
N LEU A 469 -44.63 -24.80 -6.06
CA LEU A 469 -45.50 -25.74 -5.33
C LEU A 469 -45.41 -25.57 -3.79
N LYS A 470 -44.45 -24.79 -3.31
CA LYS A 470 -44.20 -24.55 -1.87
C LYS A 470 -44.63 -23.16 -1.41
N LEU A 471 -45.27 -22.39 -2.31
CA LEU A 471 -45.76 -21.04 -2.01
C LEU A 471 -47.03 -21.12 -1.13
N ARG A 472 -47.16 -20.15 -0.21
CA ARG A 472 -48.34 -19.96 0.63
C ARG A 472 -49.43 -19.20 -0.16
N HIS A 473 -50.69 -19.30 0.28
CA HIS A 473 -51.89 -18.86 -0.40
C HIS A 473 -51.77 -17.58 -1.26
N LYS A 474 -51.46 -16.44 -0.68
CA LYS A 474 -51.39 -15.17 -1.40
C LYS A 474 -50.32 -15.17 -2.50
N ALA A 475 -49.09 -15.59 -2.17
CA ALA A 475 -47.98 -15.67 -3.13
C ALA A 475 -48.26 -16.70 -4.26
N LEU A 476 -49.00 -17.75 -3.97
CA LEU A 476 -49.45 -18.74 -4.97
C LEU A 476 -50.48 -18.15 -5.92
N GLN A 477 -51.49 -17.43 -5.40
CA GLN A 477 -52.49 -16.71 -6.18
C GLN A 477 -51.86 -15.68 -7.12
N ASP A 478 -50.94 -14.85 -6.59
CA ASP A 478 -50.21 -13.85 -7.37
C ASP A 478 -49.35 -14.47 -8.48
N LEU A 479 -48.82 -15.67 -8.25
CA LEU A 479 -48.07 -16.38 -9.26
C LEU A 479 -48.99 -17.01 -10.31
N GLN A 480 -50.08 -17.65 -9.90
CA GLN A 480 -51.06 -18.27 -10.77
C GLN A 480 -51.76 -17.27 -11.71
N ALA A 481 -51.98 -16.03 -11.22
CA ALA A 481 -52.53 -14.96 -12.05
C ALA A 481 -51.60 -14.55 -13.21
N ARG A 482 -50.30 -14.80 -13.08
CA ARG A 482 -49.30 -14.44 -14.11
C ARG A 482 -48.74 -15.62 -14.89
N TYR A 483 -48.82 -16.83 -14.36
CA TYR A 483 -48.19 -18.02 -14.93
C TYR A 483 -48.98 -19.29 -14.57
N ASN A 484 -49.40 -20.03 -15.59
CA ASN A 484 -50.10 -21.28 -15.37
C ASN A 484 -49.15 -22.39 -14.91
N ILE A 485 -49.12 -22.64 -13.58
CA ILE A 485 -48.22 -23.62 -12.98
C ILE A 485 -48.53 -25.04 -13.45
N ALA A 486 -49.80 -25.37 -13.68
CA ALA A 486 -50.21 -26.69 -14.12
C ALA A 486 -49.67 -27.04 -15.51
N GLN A 487 -49.53 -26.04 -16.38
CA GLN A 487 -48.99 -26.20 -17.74
C GLN A 487 -47.45 -26.00 -17.80
N CYS A 488 -46.78 -25.88 -16.66
CA CYS A 488 -45.32 -25.71 -16.67
C CYS A 488 -44.63 -26.95 -17.26
N PRO A 489 -43.89 -26.80 -18.38
CA PRO A 489 -43.25 -27.94 -19.06
C PRO A 489 -42.18 -28.61 -18.19
N HIS A 490 -41.69 -27.93 -17.16
CA HIS A 490 -40.65 -28.42 -16.27
C HIS A 490 -41.19 -29.08 -14.98
N ILE A 491 -42.52 -29.16 -14.81
CA ILE A 491 -43.12 -29.67 -13.56
C ILE A 491 -42.83 -31.16 -13.35
N LYS A 492 -42.69 -31.92 -14.44
CA LYS A 492 -42.37 -33.36 -14.41
C LYS A 492 -40.89 -33.63 -14.07
N ASN A 493 -39.99 -32.70 -14.33
CA ASN A 493 -38.56 -32.87 -14.04
C ASN A 493 -38.30 -32.86 -12.53
N GLN A 494 -37.40 -33.71 -12.03
CA GLN A 494 -37.11 -33.84 -10.61
C GLN A 494 -36.71 -32.50 -9.98
N THR A 495 -35.82 -31.72 -10.60
CA THR A 495 -35.33 -30.42 -10.14
C THR A 495 -36.13 -29.21 -10.69
N GLY A 496 -37.15 -29.48 -11.55
CA GLY A 496 -37.90 -28.47 -12.25
C GLY A 496 -37.11 -27.80 -13.40
N TYR A 497 -37.32 -26.49 -13.62
CA TYR A 497 -36.54 -25.72 -14.60
C TYR A 497 -35.05 -25.67 -14.21
N THR A 498 -34.21 -25.93 -15.20
CA THR A 498 -32.75 -25.89 -15.06
C THR A 498 -32.15 -24.89 -16.04
N LYS A 499 -31.26 -24.02 -15.55
CA LYS A 499 -30.49 -23.06 -16.34
C LYS A 499 -29.00 -23.27 -16.09
N HIS A 500 -28.21 -23.33 -17.14
CA HIS A 500 -26.77 -23.32 -17.10
C HIS A 500 -26.25 -21.90 -17.39
N MET A 501 -25.28 -21.43 -16.61
CA MET A 501 -24.57 -20.19 -16.88
C MET A 501 -23.09 -20.51 -16.96
N TYR A 502 -22.44 -20.07 -18.04
CA TYR A 502 -21.04 -20.38 -18.32
C TYR A 502 -20.11 -19.26 -17.84
N VAL A 503 -18.94 -19.63 -17.33
CA VAL A 503 -17.90 -18.66 -16.90
C VAL A 503 -17.49 -17.76 -18.07
N LYS A 504 -17.36 -18.32 -19.28
CA LYS A 504 -16.97 -17.57 -20.49
C LYS A 504 -17.95 -16.44 -20.83
N GLU A 505 -19.26 -16.68 -20.65
CA GLU A 505 -20.29 -15.68 -20.93
C GLU A 505 -20.47 -14.67 -19.82
N HIS A 506 -20.29 -15.12 -18.58
CA HIS A 506 -20.53 -14.31 -17.39
C HIS A 506 -19.40 -14.45 -16.36
N PRO A 507 -18.16 -14.01 -16.66
CA PRO A 507 -16.99 -14.25 -15.80
C PRO A 507 -17.12 -13.66 -14.40
N ARG A 508 -17.84 -12.54 -14.24
CA ARG A 508 -18.11 -11.89 -12.94
C ARG A 508 -19.24 -12.54 -12.14
N LEU A 509 -20.25 -13.14 -12.81
CA LEU A 509 -21.46 -13.66 -12.16
C LEU A 509 -21.34 -15.13 -11.79
N VAL A 510 -20.69 -15.92 -12.65
CA VAL A 510 -20.52 -17.36 -12.45
C VAL A 510 -19.27 -17.60 -11.64
N ASN A 511 -19.45 -18.10 -10.42
CA ASN A 511 -18.35 -18.39 -9.51
C ASN A 511 -18.46 -19.81 -8.98
N GLU A 512 -17.33 -20.47 -8.83
CA GLU A 512 -17.18 -21.83 -8.28
C GLU A 512 -17.84 -21.96 -6.92
N ILE A 513 -17.76 -20.90 -6.12
CA ILE A 513 -18.50 -20.75 -4.87
C ILE A 513 -19.50 -19.62 -5.06
N THR A 514 -20.75 -20.01 -5.23
CA THR A 514 -21.81 -19.10 -5.66
C THR A 514 -22.13 -18.04 -4.62
N ARG A 515 -22.19 -16.77 -5.05
CA ARG A 515 -22.64 -15.66 -4.21
C ARG A 515 -24.02 -15.92 -3.60
N GLY A 516 -24.23 -15.41 -2.37
CA GLY A 516 -25.49 -15.58 -1.66
C GLY A 516 -25.65 -16.92 -0.93
N THR A 517 -24.76 -17.88 -1.13
CA THR A 517 -24.75 -19.13 -0.37
C THR A 517 -24.08 -18.96 0.98
N LYS A 518 -24.46 -19.80 1.96
CA LYS A 518 -23.80 -19.84 3.29
C LYS A 518 -22.28 -20.05 3.16
N ARG A 519 -21.86 -20.92 2.22
CA ARG A 519 -20.44 -21.18 1.95
C ARG A 519 -19.70 -19.93 1.53
N PHE A 520 -20.23 -19.18 0.56
CA PHE A 520 -19.66 -17.91 0.12
C PHE A 520 -19.53 -16.91 1.28
N GLN A 521 -20.62 -16.72 2.04
CA GLN A 521 -20.63 -15.79 3.18
C GLN A 521 -19.64 -16.18 4.29
N THR A 522 -19.46 -17.47 4.54
CA THR A 522 -18.50 -17.94 5.55
C THR A 522 -17.07 -17.67 5.14
N ILE A 523 -16.72 -17.88 3.85
CA ILE A 523 -15.37 -17.63 3.36
C ILE A 523 -15.12 -16.13 3.27
N LYS A 524 -16.09 -15.35 2.79
CA LYS A 524 -16.01 -13.90 2.69
C LYS A 524 -15.71 -13.22 4.04
N LYS A 525 -16.18 -13.75 5.16
CA LYS A 525 -15.87 -13.21 6.49
C LYS A 525 -14.38 -13.14 6.79
N LEU A 526 -13.55 -13.95 6.12
CA LEU A 526 -12.09 -13.89 6.25
C LEU A 526 -11.50 -12.57 5.70
N ARG A 527 -12.25 -11.81 4.89
CA ARG A 527 -11.84 -10.48 4.41
C ARG A 527 -11.48 -9.51 5.54
N SER A 528 -12.11 -9.67 6.71
CA SER A 528 -11.78 -8.88 7.90
C SER A 528 -10.30 -8.95 8.31
N ALA A 529 -9.53 -9.92 7.81
CA ALA A 529 -8.08 -10.03 8.05
C ALA A 529 -7.31 -8.86 7.39
N SER A 530 -7.69 -8.46 6.16
CA SER A 530 -7.08 -7.28 5.53
C SER A 530 -7.48 -5.98 6.23
N GLU A 531 -8.74 -5.86 6.66
CA GLU A 531 -9.22 -4.69 7.40
C GLU A 531 -8.43 -4.51 8.71
N ARG A 532 -8.24 -5.62 9.47
CA ARG A 532 -7.39 -5.60 10.68
C ARG A 532 -5.94 -5.25 10.36
N SER A 533 -5.41 -5.72 9.23
CA SER A 533 -4.05 -5.41 8.80
C SER A 533 -3.90 -3.91 8.49
N ASN A 534 -4.85 -3.34 7.77
CA ASN A 534 -4.89 -1.93 7.44
C ASN A 534 -5.06 -1.04 8.68
N SER A 535 -5.96 -1.41 9.60
CA SER A 535 -6.16 -0.73 10.89
C SER A 535 -4.87 -0.77 11.73
N THR A 536 -4.20 -1.92 11.83
CA THR A 536 -2.95 -2.03 12.58
C THR A 536 -1.86 -1.11 12.02
N MET A 537 -1.69 -1.02 10.69
CA MET A 537 -0.70 -0.13 10.09
C MET A 537 -0.99 1.36 10.34
N LYS A 538 -2.26 1.73 10.47
CA LYS A 538 -2.70 3.12 10.70
C LYS A 538 -2.80 3.48 12.17
N GLU A 539 -3.50 2.66 12.95
CA GLU A 539 -3.95 3.02 14.30
C GLU A 539 -2.96 2.54 15.37
N ASP A 540 -2.52 1.27 15.28
CA ASP A 540 -1.62 0.70 16.29
C ASP A 540 -0.16 1.09 16.06
N LEU A 541 0.32 0.92 14.81
CA LEU A 541 1.68 1.26 14.41
C LEU A 541 1.82 2.72 14.02
N LYS A 542 0.71 3.37 13.65
CA LYS A 542 0.61 4.77 13.20
C LYS A 542 1.55 5.12 12.03
N ILE A 543 2.07 4.13 11.30
CA ILE A 543 3.01 4.34 10.20
C ILE A 543 2.33 5.05 9.04
N LEU A 544 1.08 4.68 8.73
CA LEU A 544 0.28 5.26 7.64
C LEU A 544 -0.78 6.27 8.11
N ASP A 545 -0.79 6.69 9.37
CA ASP A 545 -1.76 7.67 9.87
C ASP A 545 -1.44 9.09 9.35
N LYS A 546 -0.29 9.62 9.76
CA LYS A 546 0.18 10.97 9.37
C LYS A 546 1.66 10.96 9.00
N PRO A 547 2.04 10.23 7.94
CA PRO A 547 3.43 10.05 7.62
C PRO A 547 4.08 11.34 7.12
N LYS A 548 5.32 11.59 7.55
CA LYS A 548 6.14 12.73 7.09
C LYS A 548 6.87 12.38 5.78
N VAL A 549 6.14 11.96 4.74
CA VAL A 549 6.72 11.59 3.43
C VAL A 549 6.16 12.42 2.29
N LEU A 550 7.04 12.71 1.34
CA LEU A 550 6.74 13.37 0.07
C LEU A 550 7.27 12.51 -1.07
N LYS A 551 6.61 12.54 -2.21
CA LYS A 551 6.91 11.79 -3.45
C LYS A 551 6.58 10.30 -3.38
N GLY A 552 6.17 9.75 -4.53
CA GLY A 552 5.72 8.37 -4.67
C GLY A 552 6.76 7.34 -4.25
N SER A 553 8.03 7.53 -4.62
CA SER A 553 9.11 6.61 -4.27
C SER A 553 9.29 6.45 -2.75
N ARG A 554 9.26 7.57 -2.01
CA ARG A 554 9.36 7.53 -0.54
C ARG A 554 8.09 6.96 0.11
N ALA A 555 6.93 7.23 -0.49
CA ALA A 555 5.67 6.65 -0.06
C ALA A 555 5.64 5.12 -0.26
N ASN A 556 6.21 4.63 -1.37
CA ASN A 556 6.37 3.20 -1.64
C ASN A 556 7.27 2.52 -0.60
N ILE A 557 8.43 3.11 -0.29
CA ILE A 557 9.33 2.62 0.76
C ILE A 557 8.60 2.56 2.11
N LEU A 558 7.84 3.59 2.45
CA LEU A 558 7.09 3.64 3.70
C LEU A 558 6.02 2.54 3.78
N ALA A 559 5.27 2.31 2.69
CA ALA A 559 4.26 1.27 2.62
C ALA A 559 4.89 -0.12 2.79
N GLN A 560 6.01 -0.38 2.12
CA GLN A 560 6.77 -1.62 2.28
C GLN A 560 7.30 -1.78 3.71
N MET A 561 7.82 -0.71 4.30
CA MET A 561 8.27 -0.74 5.70
C MET A 561 7.10 -1.00 6.65
N ALA A 562 5.91 -0.44 6.41
CA ALA A 562 4.71 -0.73 7.20
C ALA A 562 4.33 -2.21 7.12
N ALA A 563 4.39 -2.81 5.92
CA ALA A 563 4.16 -4.24 5.73
C ALA A 563 5.21 -5.10 6.44
N ILE A 564 6.49 -4.74 6.39
CA ILE A 564 7.58 -5.41 7.11
C ILE A 564 7.33 -5.39 8.63
N VAL A 565 7.06 -4.21 9.18
CA VAL A 565 6.80 -4.04 10.61
C VAL A 565 5.59 -4.84 11.06
N LEU A 566 4.50 -4.81 10.28
CA LEU A 566 3.30 -5.59 10.53
C LEU A 566 3.58 -7.09 10.52
N LEU A 567 4.31 -7.57 9.49
CA LEU A 567 4.71 -8.97 9.34
C LEU A 567 5.51 -9.45 10.56
N VAL A 568 6.57 -8.71 10.89
CA VAL A 568 7.47 -9.04 12.00
C VAL A 568 6.71 -9.02 13.31
N LYS A 569 5.97 -7.94 13.62
CA LYS A 569 5.23 -7.80 14.89
C LYS A 569 4.21 -8.93 15.09
N ARG A 570 3.41 -9.25 14.07
CA ARG A 570 2.40 -10.31 14.16
C ARG A 570 3.00 -11.70 14.28
N ALA A 571 4.03 -12.00 13.49
CA ALA A 571 4.72 -13.28 13.55
C ALA A 571 5.33 -13.52 14.94
N PHE A 572 5.98 -12.51 15.51
CA PHE A 572 6.58 -12.62 16.85
C PHE A 572 5.55 -12.65 17.96
N SER A 573 4.48 -11.87 17.87
CA SER A 573 3.35 -11.95 18.82
C SER A 573 2.77 -13.36 18.86
N PHE A 574 2.66 -14.01 17.72
CA PHE A 574 2.23 -15.40 17.63
C PHE A 574 3.23 -16.35 18.29
N ILE A 575 4.53 -16.22 18.00
CA ILE A 575 5.58 -17.06 18.59
C ILE A 575 5.60 -16.93 20.11
N ILE A 576 5.54 -15.70 20.64
CA ILE A 576 5.49 -15.43 22.08
C ILE A 576 4.25 -16.08 22.71
N ARG A 577 3.09 -15.90 22.07
CA ARG A 577 1.83 -16.51 22.56
C ARG A 577 1.94 -18.01 22.68
N ILE A 578 2.46 -18.67 21.65
CA ILE A 578 2.65 -20.13 21.66
C ILE A 578 3.65 -20.54 22.74
N THR A 579 4.80 -19.88 22.83
CA THR A 579 5.82 -20.19 23.82
C THR A 579 5.28 -20.08 25.25
N ASN A 580 4.52 -19.01 25.53
CA ASN A 580 3.90 -18.83 26.84
C ASN A 580 2.81 -19.86 27.14
N GLN A 581 2.05 -20.29 26.13
CA GLN A 581 1.09 -21.38 26.27
C GLN A 581 1.78 -22.72 26.60
N PHE A 582 2.90 -23.02 25.93
CA PHE A 582 3.70 -24.20 26.23
C PHE A 582 4.27 -24.18 27.66
N ARG A 583 4.87 -23.05 28.09
CA ARG A 583 5.38 -22.89 29.46
C ARG A 583 4.29 -23.17 30.51
N LYS A 584 3.08 -22.63 30.30
CA LYS A 584 1.94 -22.87 31.18
C LYS A 584 1.53 -24.34 31.20
N LEU A 585 1.59 -25.04 30.06
CA LEU A 585 1.28 -26.47 29.97
C LEU A 585 2.31 -27.37 30.67
N PHE A 586 3.59 -27.02 30.54
CA PHE A 586 4.65 -27.80 31.20
C PHE A 586 4.69 -27.56 32.70
N ASN A 587 4.30 -26.36 33.16
CA ASN A 587 4.31 -26.02 34.58
C ASN A 587 2.99 -26.34 35.33
N SER A 588 1.94 -26.78 34.61
CA SER A 588 0.66 -27.12 35.21
C SER A 588 0.38 -28.64 35.16
N ASN A 589 0.12 -29.24 36.32
CA ASN A 589 -0.41 -30.59 36.44
C ASN A 589 -1.92 -30.66 36.08
N ASP A 590 -2.52 -29.59 35.59
CA ASP A 590 -3.94 -29.45 35.39
C ASP A 590 -4.39 -29.93 33.99
N HIS A 591 -5.15 -31.04 33.99
CA HIS A 591 -5.76 -31.62 32.79
C HIS A 591 -6.75 -30.69 32.07
N THR A 592 -7.31 -29.67 32.74
CA THR A 592 -8.28 -28.74 32.16
C THR A 592 -7.62 -27.74 31.19
N ILE A 593 -6.34 -27.40 31.39
CA ILE A 593 -5.57 -26.50 30.50
C ILE A 593 -5.29 -27.18 29.15
N LYS A 594 -5.06 -28.51 29.14
CA LYS A 594 -4.87 -29.28 27.90
C LYS A 594 -6.11 -29.25 26.99
N LYS A 595 -7.32 -29.16 27.57
CA LYS A 595 -8.58 -29.04 26.81
C LYS A 595 -8.81 -27.67 26.19
N ARG A 596 -8.25 -26.57 26.75
CA ARG A 596 -8.43 -25.20 26.25
C ARG A 596 -7.55 -24.84 25.04
N LEU A 597 -6.54 -25.63 24.73
CA LEU A 597 -5.67 -25.46 23.55
C LEU A 597 -6.23 -26.16 22.31
N LYS A 598 -7.54 -26.21 22.16
CA LYS A 598 -8.13 -26.68 20.91
C LYS A 598 -7.75 -25.69 19.79
N PRO A 599 -7.30 -26.18 18.61
CA PRO A 599 -7.08 -25.31 17.46
C PRO A 599 -8.39 -24.57 17.15
N PRO A 600 -8.32 -23.37 16.60
CA PRO A 600 -9.52 -22.63 16.23
C PRO A 600 -10.42 -23.52 15.37
N PHE A 601 -11.72 -23.48 15.64
CA PHE A 601 -12.70 -24.24 14.87
C PHE A 601 -12.67 -23.79 13.41
N ILE A 602 -12.26 -24.66 12.51
CA ILE A 602 -12.30 -24.40 11.08
C ILE A 602 -13.63 -24.92 10.56
N PRO A 603 -14.55 -24.05 10.10
CA PRO A 603 -15.80 -24.49 9.49
C PRO A 603 -15.57 -25.49 8.37
N LYS A 604 -16.42 -26.53 8.29
CA LYS A 604 -16.29 -27.58 7.26
C LYS A 604 -16.23 -26.99 5.82
N SER A 605 -16.98 -25.91 5.59
CA SER A 605 -16.99 -25.17 4.31
C SER A 605 -15.61 -24.59 3.92
N ILE A 606 -14.82 -24.15 4.89
CA ILE A 606 -13.46 -23.61 4.67
C ILE A 606 -12.46 -24.76 4.57
N ARG A 607 -12.62 -25.79 5.42
CA ARG A 607 -11.75 -26.97 5.39
C ARG A 607 -11.74 -27.65 4.04
N ASN A 608 -12.91 -27.82 3.43
CA ASN A 608 -13.04 -28.41 2.09
C ASN A 608 -12.41 -27.55 0.98
N VAL A 609 -12.28 -26.23 1.17
CA VAL A 609 -11.61 -25.33 0.21
C VAL A 609 -10.08 -25.43 0.33
N ILE A 610 -9.59 -25.64 1.57
CA ILE A 610 -8.15 -25.78 1.85
C ILE A 610 -7.64 -27.17 1.42
N GLN A 611 -8.50 -28.18 1.41
CA GLN A 611 -8.20 -29.58 1.08
C GLN A 611 -8.53 -29.95 -0.37
N LEU A 612 -8.89 -28.99 -1.23
CA LEU A 612 -9.03 -29.25 -2.68
C LEU A 612 -7.64 -29.60 -3.24
N GLU A 613 -7.27 -30.86 -3.13
CA GLU A 613 -6.25 -31.53 -3.93
C GLU A 613 -6.88 -31.98 -5.25
#